data_9df261ad59a7f8b78a6c6b175ca499f3
#
_entry.id   9df261ad59a7f8b78a6c6b175ca499f3
#
_cell.length_a   1.000
_cell.length_b   1.000
_cell.length_c   1.000
_cell.angle_alpha   90.00
_cell.angle_beta   90.00
_cell.angle_gamma   90.00
#
_symmetry.space_group_name_H-M   'P 1'
#
loop_
_entity.id
_entity.type
_entity.pdbx_description
1 polymer ?
#
loop_
_entity_poly.entity_id
_entity_poly.type
_entity_poly.pdbx_seq_one_letter_code
_entity_poly.pdbx_strand_id
1 'polypeptide(L)'
;MLLYDLLLHLLSPLLLLLTLIDAKRRGGGFAFIRERFGFFKRSPANPRLWFHAASIGEVQLALPLIAAFSSKGVLLTCNTPEAFRLAKKQLSADVEVHFCPLDFSGAVNRLLSHYQPSALFVVETELWPRLFAEAHRRRIGIFIINGRIGHKTSASPRFIKKLYRQALAQVTYVWAREPIDQQRFIALGCPEERISSVGDIKLSRPENAGLPTSPLLSTPYSLAISTHHDEEQRIARAWMAAGKPNLLVIIPRHPPRAANIAKELADKGLICHRRSESPIPPKSTDVYLVDTVGEVANFCAHSEFVFVGGSLVPVGGHNVMEPAMLGKAVLTGPHTITQGSAVDYLSENNAIAIATKEDELASLWQRLSTDNAWRQQLEASAKRAIDKLPDRVQIYREQISRVID
;
A
#
# COMPACT_ATOMS: atom_id res chain seq x y z
N MET A 1 0.76 -30.11 -11.20
CA MET A 1 2.01 -29.40 -11.60
C MET A 1 2.31 -29.54 -13.11
N LEU A 2 2.32 -30.73 -13.73
CA LEU A 2 2.65 -30.89 -15.18
C LEU A 2 1.82 -29.99 -16.12
N LEU A 3 0.49 -29.92 -15.93
CA LEU A 3 -0.36 -29.06 -16.75
C LEU A 3 -0.04 -27.56 -16.54
N TYR A 4 0.28 -27.16 -15.33
CA TYR A 4 0.69 -25.79 -15.03
C TYR A 4 2.01 -25.44 -15.72
N ASP A 5 2.99 -26.33 -15.66
CA ASP A 5 4.27 -26.14 -16.35
C ASP A 5 4.11 -26.08 -17.86
N LEU A 6 3.28 -26.96 -18.44
CA LEU A 6 2.98 -26.96 -19.86
C LEU A 6 2.35 -25.63 -20.29
N LEU A 7 1.36 -25.13 -19.53
CA LEU A 7 0.74 -23.83 -19.78
C LEU A 7 1.74 -22.67 -19.69
N LEU A 8 2.59 -22.66 -18.68
CA LEU A 8 3.64 -21.62 -18.54
C LEU A 8 4.61 -21.65 -19.72
N HIS A 9 5.03 -22.84 -20.18
CA HIS A 9 5.93 -22.94 -21.32
C HIS A 9 5.24 -22.51 -22.63
N LEU A 10 3.96 -22.87 -22.81
CA LEU A 10 3.17 -22.43 -23.96
C LEU A 10 3.00 -20.89 -23.97
N LEU A 11 2.79 -20.29 -22.79
CA LEU A 11 2.64 -18.84 -22.64
C LEU A 11 3.99 -18.10 -22.55
N SER A 12 5.12 -18.80 -22.58
CA SER A 12 6.44 -18.18 -22.37
C SER A 12 6.77 -17.04 -23.39
N PRO A 13 6.40 -17.10 -24.69
CA PRO A 13 6.62 -15.98 -25.61
C PRO A 13 5.85 -14.74 -25.21
N LEU A 14 4.59 -14.90 -24.75
CA LEU A 14 3.76 -13.80 -24.27
C LEU A 14 4.31 -13.21 -22.97
N LEU A 15 4.73 -14.06 -22.02
CA LEU A 15 5.34 -13.62 -20.76
C LEU A 15 6.66 -12.89 -20.99
N LEU A 16 7.47 -13.33 -21.96
CA LEU A 16 8.67 -12.60 -22.37
C LEU A 16 8.31 -11.22 -22.94
N LEU A 17 7.34 -11.16 -23.88
CA LEU A 17 6.90 -9.91 -24.47
C LEU A 17 6.39 -8.93 -23.41
N LEU A 18 5.54 -9.39 -22.48
CA LEU A 18 5.03 -8.56 -21.39
C LEU A 18 6.17 -8.07 -20.48
N THR A 19 7.15 -8.94 -20.17
CA THR A 19 8.33 -8.56 -19.39
C THR A 19 9.16 -7.49 -20.08
N LEU A 20 9.34 -7.57 -21.41
CA LEU A 20 10.03 -6.57 -22.21
C LEU A 20 9.27 -5.23 -22.24
N ILE A 21 7.95 -5.28 -22.40
CA ILE A 21 7.08 -4.08 -22.36
C ILE A 21 7.17 -3.40 -21.01
N ASP A 22 7.06 -4.15 -19.91
CA ASP A 22 7.16 -3.61 -18.55
C ASP A 22 8.57 -3.05 -18.27
N ALA A 23 9.63 -3.73 -18.71
CA ALA A 23 10.99 -3.25 -18.60
C ALA A 23 11.17 -1.87 -19.25
N LYS A 24 10.58 -1.68 -20.46
CA LYS A 24 10.64 -0.42 -21.21
C LYS A 24 9.73 0.66 -20.61
N ARG A 25 8.45 0.34 -20.35
CA ARG A 25 7.45 1.33 -19.92
C ARG A 25 7.65 1.80 -18.47
N ARG A 26 8.09 0.91 -17.59
CA ARG A 26 8.24 1.19 -16.14
C ARG A 26 9.69 1.45 -15.72
N GLY A 27 10.64 1.46 -16.68
CA GLY A 27 12.04 1.75 -16.39
C GLY A 27 12.77 0.66 -15.60
N GLY A 28 12.40 -0.61 -15.79
CA GLY A 28 13.07 -1.75 -15.13
C GLY A 28 14.43 -2.11 -15.74
N GLY A 29 14.66 -1.74 -16.99
CA GLY A 29 15.92 -1.99 -17.68
C GLY A 29 16.26 -3.47 -17.87
N PHE A 30 17.54 -3.74 -18.24
CA PHE A 30 18.01 -5.10 -18.50
C PHE A 30 18.09 -5.96 -17.23
N ALA A 31 18.32 -5.34 -16.07
CA ALA A 31 18.35 -6.06 -14.78
C ALA A 31 16.99 -6.71 -14.48
N PHE A 32 15.88 -5.99 -14.73
CA PHE A 32 14.53 -6.53 -14.58
C PHE A 32 14.34 -7.80 -15.41
N ILE A 33 14.65 -7.75 -16.70
CA ILE A 33 14.50 -8.91 -17.60
C ILE A 33 15.33 -10.09 -17.09
N ARG A 34 16.62 -9.86 -16.83
CA ARG A 34 17.56 -10.89 -16.41
C ARG A 34 17.12 -11.60 -15.12
N GLU A 35 16.70 -10.84 -14.11
CA GLU A 35 16.30 -11.37 -12.81
C GLU A 35 14.94 -12.08 -12.88
N ARG A 36 14.00 -11.61 -13.73
CA ARG A 36 12.74 -12.34 -14.00
C ARG A 36 12.97 -13.74 -14.56
N PHE A 37 14.12 -14.00 -15.22
CA PHE A 37 14.53 -15.33 -15.65
C PHE A 37 15.49 -16.03 -14.67
N GLY A 38 15.70 -15.47 -13.48
CA GLY A 38 16.49 -16.05 -12.40
C GLY A 38 18.00 -15.89 -12.55
N PHE A 39 18.48 -14.93 -13.34
CA PHE A 39 19.91 -14.65 -13.46
C PHE A 39 20.29 -13.45 -12.59
N PHE A 40 20.91 -13.71 -11.45
CA PHE A 40 21.32 -12.70 -10.48
C PHE A 40 22.82 -12.37 -10.61
N LYS A 41 23.22 -11.17 -10.23
CA LYS A 41 24.65 -10.87 -10.04
C LYS A 41 25.12 -11.57 -8.77
N ARG A 42 26.37 -12.01 -8.76
CA ARG A 42 26.96 -12.61 -7.58
C ARG A 42 26.98 -11.58 -6.45
N SER A 43 26.38 -11.89 -5.32
CA SER A 43 26.40 -11.08 -4.12
C SER A 43 27.31 -11.72 -3.08
N PRO A 44 28.10 -10.95 -2.33
CA PRO A 44 28.85 -11.46 -1.19
C PRO A 44 27.94 -11.79 0.00
N ALA A 45 26.72 -11.21 0.05
CA ALA A 45 25.73 -11.49 1.08
C ALA A 45 25.10 -12.86 0.84
N ASN A 46 24.92 -13.62 1.94
CA ASN A 46 24.16 -14.88 1.93
C ASN A 46 22.90 -14.68 2.80
N PRO A 47 21.84 -14.06 2.24
CA PRO A 47 20.64 -13.73 3.00
C PRO A 47 19.93 -15.02 3.44
N ARG A 48 19.63 -15.11 4.75
CA ARG A 48 18.91 -16.23 5.34
C ARG A 48 17.40 -16.10 5.20
N LEU A 49 16.89 -14.88 5.23
CA LEU A 49 15.46 -14.59 5.21
C LEU A 49 15.07 -14.01 3.86
N TRP A 50 14.11 -14.62 3.21
CA TRP A 50 13.59 -14.14 1.94
C TRP A 50 12.19 -13.56 2.13
N PHE A 51 12.02 -12.26 1.91
CA PHE A 51 10.73 -11.60 1.83
C PHE A 51 10.32 -11.43 0.36
N HIS A 52 9.08 -11.76 0.05
CA HIS A 52 8.48 -11.48 -1.26
C HIS A 52 7.32 -10.50 -1.10
N ALA A 53 7.45 -9.32 -1.71
CA ALA A 53 6.46 -8.25 -1.72
C ALA A 53 6.31 -7.73 -3.16
N ALA A 54 5.24 -8.13 -3.85
CA ALA A 54 5.10 -7.95 -5.28
C ALA A 54 4.91 -6.48 -5.71
N SER A 55 4.21 -5.69 -4.90
CA SER A 55 3.75 -4.33 -5.20
C SER A 55 4.32 -3.29 -4.23
N ILE A 56 4.16 -2.00 -4.57
CA ILE A 56 4.49 -0.87 -3.69
C ILE A 56 3.81 -1.01 -2.31
N GLY A 57 2.51 -1.36 -2.31
CA GLY A 57 1.75 -1.49 -1.07
C GLY A 57 2.28 -2.60 -0.17
N GLU A 58 2.63 -3.75 -0.75
CA GLU A 58 3.19 -4.88 -0.03
C GLU A 58 4.62 -4.59 0.48
N VAL A 59 5.44 -3.88 -0.32
CA VAL A 59 6.76 -3.41 0.14
C VAL A 59 6.61 -2.51 1.35
N GLN A 60 5.69 -1.53 1.33
CA GLN A 60 5.45 -0.64 2.47
C GLN A 60 5.04 -1.42 3.73
N LEU A 61 4.23 -2.47 3.58
CA LEU A 61 3.88 -3.36 4.71
C LEU A 61 5.09 -4.13 5.25
N ALA A 62 5.98 -4.57 4.36
CA ALA A 62 7.14 -5.38 4.71
C ALA A 62 8.29 -4.55 5.32
N LEU A 63 8.40 -3.27 4.99
CA LEU A 63 9.53 -2.41 5.44
C LEU A 63 9.82 -2.49 6.94
N PRO A 64 8.85 -2.31 7.85
CA PRO A 64 9.13 -2.35 9.29
C PRO A 64 9.54 -3.76 9.77
N LEU A 65 9.06 -4.80 9.09
CA LEU A 65 9.47 -6.19 9.39
C LEU A 65 10.88 -6.45 8.89
N ILE A 66 11.19 -6.08 7.65
CA ILE A 66 12.52 -6.25 7.05
C ILE A 66 13.58 -5.50 7.85
N ALA A 67 13.30 -4.26 8.26
CA ALA A 67 14.21 -3.45 9.06
C ALA A 67 14.59 -4.13 10.38
N ALA A 68 13.64 -4.79 11.05
CA ALA A 68 13.87 -5.50 12.30
C ALA A 68 14.79 -6.73 12.15
N PHE A 69 14.85 -7.33 10.96
CA PHE A 69 15.64 -8.54 10.69
C PHE A 69 16.83 -8.31 9.74
N SER A 70 17.14 -7.06 9.39
CA SER A 70 18.22 -6.73 8.44
C SER A 70 19.56 -7.34 8.82
N SER A 71 19.91 -7.38 10.11
CA SER A 71 21.14 -7.99 10.63
C SER A 71 21.25 -9.51 10.42
N LYS A 72 20.15 -10.20 10.19
CA LYS A 72 20.14 -11.65 9.91
C LYS A 72 20.38 -11.96 8.42
N GLY A 73 20.56 -10.93 7.58
CA GLY A 73 20.68 -11.05 6.14
C GLY A 73 19.34 -11.28 5.47
N VAL A 74 18.85 -10.26 4.76
CA VAL A 74 17.52 -10.27 4.13
C VAL A 74 17.63 -10.12 2.63
N LEU A 75 16.91 -10.99 1.90
CA LEU A 75 16.57 -10.84 0.50
C LEU A 75 15.14 -10.33 0.41
N LEU A 76 14.91 -9.24 -0.30
CA LEU A 76 13.57 -8.80 -0.73
C LEU A 76 13.43 -8.99 -2.22
N THR A 77 12.33 -9.60 -2.66
CA THR A 77 11.98 -9.67 -4.08
C THR A 77 10.67 -8.95 -4.36
N CYS A 78 10.66 -8.21 -5.50
CA CYS A 78 9.52 -7.42 -5.96
C CYS A 78 9.11 -7.83 -7.38
N ASN A 79 7.84 -7.58 -7.76
CA ASN A 79 7.38 -7.87 -9.13
C ASN A 79 7.43 -6.64 -10.05
N THR A 80 7.48 -5.42 -9.50
CA THR A 80 7.42 -4.18 -10.28
C THR A 80 8.63 -3.27 -10.08
N PRO A 81 9.07 -2.54 -11.13
CA PRO A 81 10.17 -1.58 -11.01
C PRO A 81 9.94 -0.47 -9.98
N GLU A 82 8.67 -0.06 -9.79
CA GLU A 82 8.31 0.96 -8.80
C GLU A 82 8.51 0.44 -7.37
N ALA A 83 8.07 -0.79 -7.07
CA ALA A 83 8.28 -1.44 -5.79
C ALA A 83 9.77 -1.63 -5.50
N PHE A 84 10.54 -2.04 -6.50
CA PHE A 84 12.00 -2.18 -6.40
C PHE A 84 12.67 -0.84 -6.06
N ARG A 85 12.32 0.26 -6.77
CA ARG A 85 12.89 1.60 -6.47
C ARG A 85 12.53 2.08 -5.07
N LEU A 86 11.27 1.86 -4.63
CA LEU A 86 10.86 2.18 -3.27
C LEU A 86 11.69 1.43 -2.24
N ALA A 87 11.84 0.11 -2.41
CA ALA A 87 12.63 -0.73 -1.51
C ALA A 87 14.09 -0.28 -1.44
N LYS A 88 14.74 -0.04 -2.59
CA LYS A 88 16.12 0.46 -2.67
C LYS A 88 16.31 1.83 -2.02
N LYS A 89 15.28 2.67 -2.01
CA LYS A 89 15.32 4.01 -1.38
C LYS A 89 15.19 3.94 0.14
N GLN A 90 14.42 3.00 0.66
CA GLN A 90 14.03 2.98 2.08
C GLN A 90 14.73 1.94 2.93
N LEU A 91 15.30 0.90 2.32
CA LEU A 91 16.03 -0.14 3.04
C LEU A 91 17.53 0.16 3.08
N SER A 92 18.19 -0.35 4.13
CA SER A 92 19.63 -0.27 4.27
C SER A 92 20.34 -1.04 3.15
N ALA A 93 21.62 -0.70 2.91
CA ALA A 93 22.45 -1.36 1.90
C ALA A 93 22.66 -2.87 2.17
N ASP A 94 22.46 -3.31 3.40
CA ASP A 94 22.62 -4.71 3.83
C ASP A 94 21.46 -5.61 3.35
N VAL A 95 20.36 -5.01 2.89
CA VAL A 95 19.22 -5.75 2.34
C VAL A 95 19.39 -5.94 0.84
N GLU A 96 19.47 -7.19 0.40
CA GLU A 96 19.48 -7.54 -1.02
C GLU A 96 18.08 -7.33 -1.61
N VAL A 97 17.97 -6.47 -2.63
CA VAL A 97 16.69 -6.20 -3.29
C VAL A 97 16.79 -6.59 -4.75
N HIS A 98 15.88 -7.48 -5.21
CA HIS A 98 15.84 -8.02 -6.55
C HIS A 98 14.41 -8.15 -7.09
N PHE A 99 14.31 -8.45 -8.39
CA PHE A 99 13.03 -8.83 -8.97
C PHE A 99 12.77 -10.32 -8.77
N CYS A 100 11.53 -10.66 -8.40
CA CYS A 100 11.12 -12.05 -8.27
C CYS A 100 11.17 -12.74 -9.64
N PRO A 101 11.73 -13.95 -9.74
CA PRO A 101 11.69 -14.70 -11.00
C PRO A 101 10.26 -15.04 -11.40
N LEU A 102 10.03 -15.22 -12.70
CA LEU A 102 8.81 -15.85 -13.21
C LEU A 102 8.72 -17.28 -12.66
N ASP A 103 7.51 -17.78 -12.48
CA ASP A 103 7.25 -19.08 -11.81
C ASP A 103 7.66 -20.31 -12.64
N PHE A 104 8.71 -20.17 -13.48
CA PHE A 104 9.35 -21.29 -14.17
C PHE A 104 10.30 -22.02 -13.24
N SER A 105 10.24 -23.35 -13.24
CA SER A 105 11.10 -24.21 -12.40
C SER A 105 12.59 -23.83 -12.51
N GLY A 106 13.09 -23.60 -13.74
CA GLY A 106 14.48 -23.21 -13.96
C GLY A 106 14.84 -21.84 -13.36
N ALA A 107 13.95 -20.84 -13.46
CA ALA A 107 14.18 -19.51 -12.93
C ALA A 107 14.15 -19.49 -11.40
N VAL A 108 13.14 -20.16 -10.82
CA VAL A 108 13.01 -20.33 -9.36
C VAL A 108 14.20 -21.08 -8.78
N ASN A 109 14.61 -22.20 -9.41
CA ASN A 109 15.74 -22.97 -8.95
C ASN A 109 17.07 -22.21 -8.99
N ARG A 110 17.27 -21.32 -9.97
CA ARG A 110 18.45 -20.44 -10.01
C ARG A 110 18.47 -19.48 -8.83
N LEU A 111 17.34 -18.85 -8.47
CA LEU A 111 17.24 -18.00 -7.29
C LEU A 111 17.56 -18.79 -6.02
N LEU A 112 16.88 -19.93 -5.82
CA LEU A 112 17.05 -20.75 -4.62
C LEU A 112 18.46 -21.33 -4.48
N SER A 113 19.14 -21.63 -5.60
CA SER A 113 20.53 -22.09 -5.56
C SER A 113 21.52 -20.96 -5.33
N HIS A 114 21.16 -19.73 -5.75
CA HIS A 114 22.02 -18.55 -5.59
C HIS A 114 22.02 -18.03 -4.15
N TYR A 115 20.83 -17.91 -3.53
CA TYR A 115 20.65 -17.28 -2.22
C TYR A 115 20.51 -18.27 -1.07
N GLN A 116 20.03 -19.48 -1.31
CA GLN A 116 19.82 -20.56 -0.31
C GLN A 116 19.12 -20.09 0.97
N PRO A 117 17.96 -19.39 0.88
CA PRO A 117 17.27 -18.89 2.05
C PRO A 117 16.78 -20.02 2.95
N SER A 118 16.72 -19.80 4.26
CA SER A 118 16.17 -20.75 5.23
C SER A 118 14.64 -20.62 5.39
N ALA A 119 14.11 -19.43 5.16
CA ALA A 119 12.68 -19.13 5.24
C ALA A 119 12.24 -18.13 4.15
N LEU A 120 11.02 -18.34 3.64
CA LEU A 120 10.33 -17.46 2.69
C LEU A 120 9.09 -16.86 3.36
N PHE A 121 9.04 -15.54 3.41
CA PHE A 121 7.91 -14.76 3.91
C PHE A 121 7.23 -14.06 2.73
N VAL A 122 6.00 -14.46 2.41
CA VAL A 122 5.20 -13.92 1.30
C VAL A 122 4.18 -12.93 1.87
N VAL A 123 4.16 -11.72 1.34
CA VAL A 123 3.24 -10.67 1.80
C VAL A 123 1.93 -10.74 1.02
N GLU A 124 0.81 -10.70 1.74
CA GLU A 124 -0.58 -10.74 1.23
C GLU A 124 -0.92 -12.04 0.45
N THR A 125 -1.06 -11.99 -0.89
CA THR A 125 -1.75 -13.06 -1.65
C THR A 125 -0.93 -13.61 -2.82
N GLU A 126 0.35 -13.63 -2.74
CA GLU A 126 1.21 -14.12 -3.83
C GLU A 126 1.38 -15.66 -3.77
N LEU A 127 0.40 -16.39 -4.33
CA LEU A 127 0.42 -17.86 -4.36
C LEU A 127 1.06 -18.38 -5.67
N TRP A 128 2.34 -18.67 -5.64
CA TRP A 128 3.13 -19.13 -6.76
C TRP A 128 3.39 -20.66 -6.68
N PRO A 129 2.66 -21.49 -7.45
CA PRO A 129 2.68 -22.95 -7.28
C PRO A 129 4.06 -23.57 -7.46
N ARG A 130 4.84 -23.10 -8.44
CA ARG A 130 6.18 -23.66 -8.69
C ARG A 130 7.20 -23.18 -7.68
N LEU A 131 7.16 -21.89 -7.34
CA LEU A 131 8.02 -21.32 -6.30
C LEU A 131 7.83 -22.04 -4.97
N PHE A 132 6.58 -22.27 -4.56
CA PHE A 132 6.29 -22.96 -3.31
C PHE A 132 6.73 -24.42 -3.35
N ALA A 133 6.50 -25.14 -4.48
CA ALA A 133 6.94 -26.51 -4.63
C ALA A 133 8.46 -26.66 -4.55
N GLU A 134 9.22 -25.76 -5.20
CA GLU A 134 10.68 -25.81 -5.18
C GLU A 134 11.26 -25.41 -3.81
N ALA A 135 10.67 -24.42 -3.14
CA ALA A 135 11.03 -24.03 -1.79
C ALA A 135 10.78 -25.18 -0.80
N HIS A 136 9.58 -25.77 -0.83
CA HIS A 136 9.22 -26.92 0.02
C HIS A 136 10.16 -28.11 -0.21
N ARG A 137 10.48 -28.46 -1.46
CA ARG A 137 11.42 -29.54 -1.81
C ARG A 137 12.80 -29.32 -1.19
N ARG A 138 13.20 -28.08 -0.99
CA ARG A 138 14.47 -27.68 -0.33
C ARG A 138 14.34 -27.51 1.17
N ARG A 139 13.18 -27.84 1.76
CA ARG A 139 12.88 -27.68 3.19
C ARG A 139 12.95 -26.23 3.67
N ILE A 140 12.67 -25.27 2.78
CA ILE A 140 12.55 -23.86 3.13
C ILE A 140 11.15 -23.64 3.72
N GLY A 141 11.07 -23.12 4.95
CA GLY A 141 9.80 -22.73 5.58
C GLY A 141 9.10 -21.65 4.77
N ILE A 142 7.81 -21.83 4.46
CA ILE A 142 7.01 -20.86 3.69
C ILE A 142 5.95 -20.27 4.61
N PHE A 143 5.98 -18.95 4.80
CA PHE A 143 5.08 -18.22 5.68
C PHE A 143 4.35 -17.13 4.90
N ILE A 144 3.04 -17.00 5.08
CA ILE A 144 2.26 -15.91 4.49
C ILE A 144 1.99 -14.87 5.58
N ILE A 145 2.43 -13.62 5.34
CA ILE A 145 2.29 -12.48 6.25
C ILE A 145 1.16 -11.58 5.76
N ASN A 146 0.30 -11.12 6.68
CA ASN A 146 -0.85 -10.27 6.36
C ASN A 146 -1.73 -10.89 5.29
N GLY A 147 -1.92 -12.22 5.37
CA GLY A 147 -2.55 -13.04 4.33
C GLY A 147 -3.96 -12.57 4.02
N ARG A 148 -4.23 -12.29 2.74
CA ARG A 148 -5.52 -11.82 2.26
C ARG A 148 -5.98 -12.64 1.07
N ILE A 149 -7.23 -13.07 1.06
CA ILE A 149 -7.86 -13.70 -0.10
C ILE A 149 -9.00 -12.81 -0.62
N GLY A 150 -8.79 -12.19 -1.77
CA GLY A 150 -9.81 -11.37 -2.42
C GLY A 150 -10.98 -12.19 -2.96
N HIS A 151 -12.12 -11.53 -3.16
CA HIS A 151 -13.32 -12.18 -3.71
C HIS A 151 -13.07 -12.86 -5.07
N LYS A 152 -12.28 -12.23 -5.95
CA LYS A 152 -11.90 -12.80 -7.27
C LYS A 152 -11.14 -14.13 -7.12
N THR A 153 -10.21 -14.22 -6.17
CA THR A 153 -9.45 -15.45 -5.89
C THR A 153 -10.37 -16.55 -5.34
N SER A 154 -11.27 -16.21 -4.42
CA SER A 154 -12.27 -17.13 -3.89
C SER A 154 -13.26 -17.62 -4.97
N ALA A 155 -13.60 -16.80 -5.95
CA ALA A 155 -14.49 -17.11 -7.06
C ALA A 155 -13.78 -17.76 -8.26
N SER A 156 -12.48 -18.05 -8.18
CA SER A 156 -11.70 -18.62 -9.28
C SER A 156 -12.26 -19.98 -9.76
N PRO A 157 -12.07 -20.33 -11.05
CA PRO A 157 -12.45 -21.64 -11.59
C PRO A 157 -11.83 -22.81 -10.82
N ARG A 158 -12.48 -23.97 -10.87
CA ARG A 158 -12.06 -25.19 -10.12
C ARG A 158 -10.61 -25.59 -10.35
N PHE A 159 -10.09 -25.44 -11.58
CA PHE A 159 -8.70 -25.79 -11.89
C PHE A 159 -7.69 -24.84 -11.23
N ILE A 160 -8.00 -23.53 -11.13
CA ILE A 160 -7.20 -22.53 -10.41
C ILE A 160 -7.24 -22.81 -8.91
N LYS A 161 -8.43 -23.10 -8.35
CA LYS A 161 -8.55 -23.50 -6.93
C LYS A 161 -7.73 -24.74 -6.61
N LYS A 162 -7.63 -25.70 -7.54
CA LYS A 162 -6.76 -26.88 -7.38
C LYS A 162 -5.28 -26.49 -7.29
N LEU A 163 -4.83 -25.52 -8.10
CA LEU A 163 -3.45 -25.00 -8.03
C LEU A 163 -3.19 -24.27 -6.70
N TYR A 164 -4.13 -23.43 -6.26
CA TYR A 164 -4.03 -22.76 -4.96
C TYR A 164 -3.98 -23.77 -3.80
N ARG A 165 -4.82 -24.79 -3.81
CA ARG A 165 -4.78 -25.88 -2.82
C ARG A 165 -3.42 -26.58 -2.80
N GLN A 166 -2.84 -26.86 -3.97
CA GLN A 166 -1.52 -27.47 -4.06
C GLN A 166 -0.42 -26.55 -3.52
N ALA A 167 -0.50 -25.24 -3.77
CA ALA A 167 0.42 -24.26 -3.22
C ALA A 167 0.28 -24.15 -1.70
N LEU A 168 -0.95 -24.02 -1.20
CA LEU A 168 -1.23 -23.88 0.24
C LEU A 168 -0.83 -25.13 1.05
N ALA A 169 -0.91 -26.32 0.46
CA ALA A 169 -0.44 -27.56 1.10
C ALA A 169 1.07 -27.54 1.43
N GLN A 170 1.84 -26.66 0.78
CA GLN A 170 3.29 -26.50 0.96
C GLN A 170 3.63 -25.39 1.96
N VAL A 171 2.65 -24.56 2.33
CA VAL A 171 2.84 -23.44 3.27
C VAL A 171 3.00 -24.01 4.69
N THR A 172 4.01 -23.52 5.39
CA THR A 172 4.28 -23.89 6.77
C THR A 172 3.26 -23.24 7.70
N TYR A 173 3.01 -21.92 7.53
CA TYR A 173 2.02 -21.21 8.32
C TYR A 173 1.49 -19.95 7.60
N VAL A 174 0.24 -19.61 7.88
CA VAL A 174 -0.44 -18.40 7.36
C VAL A 174 -0.84 -17.50 8.53
N TRP A 175 -0.35 -16.28 8.54
CA TRP A 175 -0.84 -15.22 9.40
C TRP A 175 -1.83 -14.36 8.61
N ALA A 176 -3.12 -14.71 8.70
CA ALA A 176 -4.19 -14.04 7.99
C ALA A 176 -4.44 -12.63 8.56
N ARG A 177 -4.79 -11.72 7.67
CA ARG A 177 -5.09 -10.34 8.00
C ARG A 177 -6.34 -10.21 8.88
N GLU A 178 -7.41 -10.92 8.53
CA GLU A 178 -8.71 -10.86 9.19
C GLU A 178 -9.33 -12.25 9.32
N PRO A 179 -10.31 -12.44 10.24
CA PRO A 179 -11.01 -13.72 10.37
C PRO A 179 -11.67 -14.18 9.07
N ILE A 180 -12.19 -13.26 8.25
CA ILE A 180 -12.78 -13.60 6.96
C ILE A 180 -11.72 -14.10 5.96
N ASP A 181 -10.50 -13.56 6.00
CA ASP A 181 -9.40 -14.03 5.17
C ASP A 181 -8.96 -15.43 5.62
N GLN A 182 -8.89 -15.69 6.94
CA GLN A 182 -8.64 -17.03 7.50
C GLN A 182 -9.64 -18.05 6.97
N GLN A 183 -10.94 -17.75 7.04
CA GLN A 183 -11.99 -18.64 6.50
C GLN A 183 -11.81 -18.92 5.00
N ARG A 184 -11.44 -17.90 4.22
CA ARG A 184 -11.20 -18.03 2.78
C ARG A 184 -9.98 -18.89 2.46
N PHE A 185 -8.89 -18.77 3.23
CA PHE A 185 -7.72 -19.64 3.10
C PHE A 185 -8.07 -21.10 3.40
N ILE A 186 -8.83 -21.37 4.47
CA ILE A 186 -9.32 -22.71 4.82
C ILE A 186 -10.21 -23.25 3.69
N ALA A 187 -11.12 -22.46 3.16
CA ALA A 187 -11.98 -22.87 2.02
C ALA A 187 -11.18 -23.16 0.74
N LEU A 188 -10.00 -22.55 0.57
CA LEU A 188 -9.07 -22.85 -0.53
C LEU A 188 -8.19 -24.07 -0.24
N GLY A 189 -8.24 -24.64 0.97
CA GLY A 189 -7.55 -25.86 1.35
C GLY A 189 -6.30 -25.67 2.22
N CYS A 190 -6.16 -24.52 2.88
CA CYS A 190 -5.19 -24.35 3.95
C CYS A 190 -5.65 -25.16 5.18
N PRO A 191 -4.83 -26.00 5.81
CA PRO A 191 -5.15 -26.70 7.04
C PRO A 191 -5.41 -25.71 8.20
N GLU A 192 -6.45 -25.97 9.01
CA GLU A 192 -6.83 -25.08 10.11
C GLU A 192 -5.73 -24.91 11.17
N GLU A 193 -4.94 -25.94 11.40
CA GLU A 193 -3.82 -25.92 12.32
C GLU A 193 -2.62 -25.09 11.84
N ARG A 194 -2.62 -24.67 10.58
CA ARG A 194 -1.55 -23.89 9.95
C ARG A 194 -1.95 -22.45 9.65
N ILE A 195 -3.00 -21.94 10.29
CA ILE A 195 -3.46 -20.57 10.04
C ILE A 195 -4.03 -19.95 11.31
N SER A 196 -3.73 -18.67 11.50
CA SER A 196 -4.40 -17.84 12.51
C SER A 196 -4.63 -16.43 11.97
N SER A 197 -5.63 -15.74 12.50
CA SER A 197 -5.86 -14.33 12.24
C SER A 197 -5.05 -13.49 13.23
N VAL A 198 -4.15 -12.64 12.70
CA VAL A 198 -3.24 -11.78 13.48
C VAL A 198 -3.68 -10.32 13.45
N GLY A 199 -4.37 -9.92 12.40
CA GLY A 199 -4.80 -8.55 12.15
C GLY A 199 -4.03 -7.87 11.01
N ASP A 200 -4.62 -6.80 10.47
CA ASP A 200 -4.03 -6.05 9.35
C ASP A 200 -2.87 -5.17 9.86
N ILE A 201 -1.69 -5.32 9.28
CA ILE A 201 -0.51 -4.50 9.59
C ILE A 201 -0.81 -3.00 9.36
N LYS A 202 -1.68 -2.67 8.40
CA LYS A 202 -2.11 -1.28 8.16
C LYS A 202 -2.85 -0.65 9.34
N LEU A 203 -3.46 -1.48 10.19
CA LEU A 203 -4.12 -1.09 11.43
C LEU A 203 -3.20 -1.32 12.63
N SER A 204 -1.91 -1.10 12.48
CA SER A 204 -0.94 -1.11 13.57
C SER A 204 -0.82 0.27 14.20
N ARG A 205 -0.59 0.30 15.51
CA ARG A 205 -0.16 1.52 16.18
C ARG A 205 1.13 2.03 15.49
N PRO A 206 1.21 3.32 15.12
CA PRO A 206 2.42 3.85 14.51
C PRO A 206 3.59 3.75 15.50
N GLU A 207 4.72 3.26 15.03
CA GLU A 207 5.99 3.52 15.73
C GLU A 207 6.14 5.06 15.77
N ASN A 208 6.56 5.63 16.91
CA ASN A 208 6.73 7.06 17.13
C ASN A 208 7.67 7.67 16.07
N ALA A 209 7.23 7.76 14.84
CA ALA A 209 7.84 8.59 13.82
C ALA A 209 7.55 10.04 14.24
N GLY A 210 8.59 10.80 14.55
CA GLY A 210 8.46 12.19 14.97
C GLY A 210 7.52 12.93 14.02
N LEU A 211 6.47 13.53 14.59
CA LEU A 211 5.56 14.39 13.82
C LEU A 211 6.38 15.52 13.18
N PRO A 212 6.08 15.90 11.93
CA PRO A 212 6.70 17.07 11.34
C PRO A 212 6.46 18.28 12.23
N THR A 213 7.54 18.89 12.74
CA THR A 213 7.47 19.93 13.77
C THR A 213 7.24 21.34 13.22
N SER A 214 7.59 21.56 11.95
CA SER A 214 7.50 22.88 11.34
C SER A 214 6.52 22.88 10.17
N PRO A 215 5.50 23.77 10.18
CA PRO A 215 4.56 23.89 9.08
C PRO A 215 5.24 24.43 7.81
N LEU A 216 4.85 23.89 6.66
CA LEU A 216 5.30 24.41 5.35
C LEU A 216 4.53 25.68 4.92
N LEU A 217 3.34 25.87 5.48
CA LEU A 217 2.51 27.06 5.28
C LEU A 217 2.09 27.63 6.63
N SER A 218 2.09 28.95 6.75
CA SER A 218 1.61 29.68 7.94
C SER A 218 0.11 29.98 7.91
N THR A 219 -0.52 29.90 6.73
CA THR A 219 -1.94 30.16 6.53
C THR A 219 -2.75 28.90 6.81
N PRO A 220 -3.89 28.97 7.53
CA PRO A 220 -4.81 27.85 7.69
C PRO A 220 -5.30 27.31 6.34
N TYR A 221 -5.44 26.00 6.21
CA TYR A 221 -5.88 25.37 4.96
C TYR A 221 -6.63 24.04 5.21
N SER A 222 -7.58 23.77 4.33
CA SER A 222 -8.16 22.46 4.17
C SER A 222 -7.33 21.65 3.16
N LEU A 223 -7.12 20.38 3.43
CA LEU A 223 -6.25 19.52 2.61
C LEU A 223 -7.04 18.41 1.92
N ALA A 224 -6.79 18.21 0.63
CA ALA A 224 -7.23 17.03 -0.11
C ALA A 224 -6.01 16.27 -0.62
N ILE A 225 -5.87 14.98 -0.24
CA ILE A 225 -4.72 14.15 -0.60
C ILE A 225 -5.10 13.01 -1.53
N SER A 226 -4.15 12.58 -2.36
CA SER A 226 -4.28 11.41 -3.25
C SER A 226 -5.48 11.49 -4.18
N THR A 227 -5.79 12.66 -4.69
CA THR A 227 -6.94 12.89 -5.57
C THR A 227 -6.71 12.31 -6.98
N HIS A 228 -7.80 11.86 -7.58
CA HIS A 228 -7.85 11.34 -8.95
C HIS A 228 -8.62 12.27 -9.90
N HIS A 229 -8.60 11.93 -11.18
CA HIS A 229 -9.33 12.66 -12.21
C HIS A 229 -10.81 12.83 -11.79
N ASP A 230 -11.36 14.02 -12.00
CA ASP A 230 -12.71 14.48 -11.65
C ASP A 230 -12.91 14.80 -10.14
N GLU A 231 -12.13 14.22 -9.23
CA GLU A 231 -12.27 14.54 -7.80
C GLU A 231 -11.90 15.98 -7.47
N GLU A 232 -10.84 16.51 -8.08
CA GLU A 232 -10.35 17.85 -7.80
C GLU A 232 -11.42 18.90 -8.10
N GLN A 233 -12.20 18.69 -9.16
CA GLN A 233 -13.31 19.58 -9.52
C GLN A 233 -14.49 19.47 -8.55
N ARG A 234 -14.82 18.26 -8.08
CA ARG A 234 -15.89 18.03 -7.08
C ARG A 234 -15.50 18.63 -5.73
N ILE A 235 -14.26 18.44 -5.30
CA ILE A 235 -13.70 19.02 -4.08
C ILE A 235 -13.73 20.56 -4.15
N ALA A 236 -13.28 21.15 -5.24
CA ALA A 236 -13.31 22.59 -5.44
C ALA A 236 -14.74 23.16 -5.41
N ARG A 237 -15.72 22.46 -6.02
CA ARG A 237 -17.15 22.84 -5.93
C ARG A 237 -17.66 22.79 -4.49
N ALA A 238 -17.37 21.74 -3.74
CA ALA A 238 -17.77 21.62 -2.35
C ALA A 238 -17.14 22.72 -1.49
N TRP A 239 -15.86 23.00 -1.68
CA TRP A 239 -15.14 24.08 -0.99
C TRP A 239 -15.69 25.48 -1.35
N MET A 240 -16.04 25.73 -2.62
CA MET A 240 -16.71 26.97 -3.04
C MET A 240 -18.10 27.10 -2.41
N ALA A 241 -18.88 26.01 -2.42
CA ALA A 241 -20.22 25.98 -1.80
C ALA A 241 -20.17 26.19 -0.29
N ALA A 242 -19.08 25.79 0.37
CA ALA A 242 -18.80 26.10 1.78
C ALA A 242 -18.34 27.55 2.02
N GLY A 243 -18.31 28.42 1.00
CA GLY A 243 -17.95 29.82 1.10
C GLY A 243 -16.45 30.10 1.06
N LYS A 244 -15.62 29.23 0.53
CA LYS A 244 -14.15 29.37 0.47
C LYS A 244 -13.54 29.68 1.85
N PRO A 245 -13.69 28.82 2.84
CA PRO A 245 -13.41 29.16 4.26
C PRO A 245 -11.92 29.42 4.54
N ASN A 246 -11.03 28.85 3.76
CA ASN A 246 -9.57 28.96 3.91
C ASN A 246 -8.88 28.55 2.59
N LEU A 247 -7.54 28.53 2.55
CA LEU A 247 -6.80 28.02 1.39
C LEU A 247 -7.15 26.54 1.16
N LEU A 248 -7.47 26.16 -0.09
CA LEU A 248 -7.61 24.76 -0.48
C LEU A 248 -6.26 24.23 -0.96
N VAL A 249 -5.69 23.27 -0.25
CA VAL A 249 -4.47 22.56 -0.67
C VAL A 249 -4.86 21.20 -1.27
N ILE A 250 -4.36 20.90 -2.46
CA ILE A 250 -4.61 19.61 -3.15
C ILE A 250 -3.29 18.92 -3.47
N ILE A 251 -3.14 17.69 -3.04
CA ILE A 251 -2.01 16.79 -3.37
C ILE A 251 -2.52 15.68 -4.27
N PRO A 252 -2.38 15.78 -5.59
CA PRO A 252 -2.89 14.76 -6.51
C PRO A 252 -2.08 13.46 -6.39
N ARG A 253 -2.73 12.31 -6.58
CA ARG A 253 -2.08 10.99 -6.58
C ARG A 253 -0.96 10.89 -7.62
N HIS A 254 -1.12 11.60 -8.72
CA HIS A 254 -0.18 11.65 -9.83
C HIS A 254 0.27 13.10 -10.04
N PRO A 255 1.39 13.54 -9.46
CA PRO A 255 1.90 14.91 -9.54
C PRO A 255 1.97 15.51 -10.96
N PRO A 256 2.32 14.76 -12.03
CA PRO A 256 2.34 15.30 -13.39
C PRO A 256 1.00 15.86 -13.91
N ARG A 257 -0.13 15.53 -13.24
CA ARG A 257 -1.45 16.07 -13.59
C ARG A 257 -1.68 17.49 -13.09
N ALA A 258 -0.83 18.00 -12.19
CA ALA A 258 -1.06 19.30 -11.51
C ALA A 258 -1.27 20.46 -12.48
N ALA A 259 -0.52 20.50 -13.60
CA ALA A 259 -0.69 21.55 -14.61
C ALA A 259 -2.10 21.54 -15.25
N ASN A 260 -2.62 20.34 -15.57
CA ASN A 260 -3.96 20.20 -16.15
C ASN A 260 -5.03 20.53 -15.09
N ILE A 261 -4.85 20.09 -13.84
CA ILE A 261 -5.75 20.42 -12.72
C ILE A 261 -5.82 21.93 -12.52
N ALA A 262 -4.65 22.62 -12.52
CA ALA A 262 -4.60 24.08 -12.39
C ALA A 262 -5.42 24.78 -13.50
N LYS A 263 -5.26 24.33 -14.74
CA LYS A 263 -6.04 24.87 -15.87
C LYS A 263 -7.54 24.65 -15.71
N GLU A 264 -7.96 23.41 -15.40
CA GLU A 264 -9.37 23.05 -15.20
C GLU A 264 -10.05 23.84 -14.08
N LEU A 265 -9.31 24.17 -13.01
CA LEU A 265 -9.80 24.97 -11.90
C LEU A 265 -9.78 26.48 -12.23
N ALA A 266 -8.78 26.95 -12.98
CA ALA A 266 -8.73 28.33 -13.48
C ALA A 266 -9.89 28.64 -14.42
N ASP A 267 -10.30 27.68 -15.29
CA ASP A 267 -11.47 27.81 -16.15
C ASP A 267 -12.78 27.98 -15.36
N LYS A 268 -12.78 27.66 -14.05
CA LYS A 268 -13.88 27.91 -13.08
C LYS A 268 -13.70 29.20 -12.28
N GLY A 269 -12.73 30.04 -12.63
CA GLY A 269 -12.46 31.32 -11.97
C GLY A 269 -11.68 31.20 -10.65
N LEU A 270 -10.96 30.10 -10.41
CA LEU A 270 -10.13 29.93 -9.23
C LEU A 270 -8.66 30.28 -9.52
N ILE A 271 -8.04 31.00 -8.60
CA ILE A 271 -6.62 31.35 -8.67
C ILE A 271 -5.80 30.17 -8.15
N CYS A 272 -5.08 29.50 -9.06
CA CYS A 272 -4.30 28.30 -8.76
C CYS A 272 -2.80 28.59 -8.83
N HIS A 273 -2.04 28.07 -7.85
CA HIS A 273 -0.57 28.07 -7.88
C HIS A 273 -0.06 26.66 -7.61
N ARG A 274 1.12 26.32 -8.16
CA ARG A 274 1.76 25.02 -7.95
C ARG A 274 2.97 25.14 -7.03
N ARG A 275 3.16 24.11 -6.20
CA ARG A 275 4.28 24.02 -5.24
C ARG A 275 5.65 24.07 -5.95
N SER A 276 5.77 23.42 -7.11
CA SER A 276 6.99 23.42 -7.92
C SER A 276 7.36 24.80 -8.47
N GLU A 277 6.40 25.71 -8.61
CA GLU A 277 6.61 27.07 -9.14
C GLU A 277 6.81 28.09 -8.03
N SER A 278 6.09 27.93 -6.91
CA SER A 278 6.14 28.84 -5.78
C SER A 278 6.09 28.05 -4.47
N PRO A 279 7.17 27.99 -3.70
CA PRO A 279 7.20 27.27 -2.39
C PRO A 279 6.20 27.83 -1.37
N ILE A 280 5.82 29.08 -1.49
CA ILE A 280 4.79 29.74 -0.66
C ILE A 280 3.76 30.35 -1.60
N PRO A 281 2.47 29.98 -1.48
CA PRO A 281 1.44 30.55 -2.37
C PRO A 281 1.24 32.03 -2.09
N PRO A 282 1.02 32.86 -3.13
CA PRO A 282 0.56 34.26 -2.95
C PRO A 282 -0.72 34.32 -2.14
N LYS A 283 -0.97 35.45 -1.46
CA LYS A 283 -2.18 35.65 -0.63
C LYS A 283 -3.50 35.57 -1.41
N SER A 284 -3.46 35.83 -2.71
CA SER A 284 -4.62 35.74 -3.60
C SER A 284 -4.95 34.33 -4.06
N THR A 285 -4.18 33.32 -3.64
CA THR A 285 -4.35 31.93 -4.07
C THR A 285 -5.62 31.31 -3.46
N ASP A 286 -6.50 30.81 -4.31
CA ASP A 286 -7.65 29.99 -3.90
C ASP A 286 -7.25 28.54 -3.68
N VAL A 287 -6.49 27.97 -4.63
CA VAL A 287 -6.08 26.57 -4.63
C VAL A 287 -4.56 26.43 -4.79
N TYR A 288 -3.95 25.70 -3.88
CA TYR A 288 -2.53 25.40 -3.93
C TYR A 288 -2.30 23.93 -4.25
N LEU A 289 -1.75 23.66 -5.42
CA LEU A 289 -1.48 22.30 -5.91
C LEU A 289 -0.08 21.86 -5.52
N VAL A 290 0.04 20.86 -4.68
CA VAL A 290 1.32 20.27 -4.26
C VAL A 290 1.68 19.15 -5.22
N ASP A 291 2.52 19.48 -6.19
CA ASP A 291 3.04 18.59 -7.24
C ASP A 291 4.45 18.07 -6.94
N THR A 292 4.92 18.25 -5.72
CA THR A 292 6.17 17.73 -5.17
C THR A 292 5.93 16.39 -4.46
N VAL A 293 7.01 15.63 -4.18
CA VAL A 293 6.94 14.31 -3.55
C VAL A 293 7.58 14.34 -2.16
N GLY A 294 6.95 13.66 -1.19
CA GLY A 294 7.50 13.46 0.15
C GLY A 294 7.01 14.46 1.20
N GLU A 295 6.07 15.36 0.86
CA GLU A 295 5.57 16.39 1.77
C GLU A 295 4.18 16.11 2.35
N VAL A 296 3.52 14.98 1.97
CA VAL A 296 2.13 14.65 2.38
C VAL A 296 1.97 14.67 3.90
N ALA A 297 2.85 14.01 4.64
CA ALA A 297 2.75 13.94 6.10
C ALA A 297 2.84 15.33 6.75
N ASN A 298 3.68 16.23 6.23
CA ASN A 298 3.80 17.60 6.73
C ASN A 298 2.51 18.39 6.47
N PHE A 299 1.99 18.36 5.24
CA PHE A 299 0.73 19.03 4.92
C PHE A 299 -0.43 18.46 5.74
N CYS A 300 -0.50 17.13 5.94
CA CYS A 300 -1.51 16.52 6.82
C CYS A 300 -1.40 17.04 8.25
N ALA A 301 -0.21 17.00 8.84
CA ALA A 301 0.01 17.38 10.25
C ALA A 301 -0.42 18.81 10.59
N HIS A 302 -0.37 19.72 9.62
CA HIS A 302 -0.64 21.14 9.83
C HIS A 302 -1.93 21.64 9.16
N SER A 303 -2.71 20.77 8.51
CA SER A 303 -4.03 21.11 7.96
C SER A 303 -5.09 21.25 9.04
N GLU A 304 -6.21 21.91 8.73
CA GLU A 304 -7.38 21.92 9.60
C GLU A 304 -8.08 20.55 9.61
N PHE A 305 -8.25 19.95 8.44
CA PHE A 305 -8.73 18.58 8.26
C PHE A 305 -8.23 18.02 6.92
N VAL A 306 -8.40 16.73 6.71
CA VAL A 306 -7.92 16.06 5.51
C VAL A 306 -9.04 15.30 4.80
N PHE A 307 -9.28 15.63 3.53
CA PHE A 307 -10.05 14.82 2.61
C PHE A 307 -9.14 13.78 1.94
N VAL A 308 -9.53 12.51 1.98
CA VAL A 308 -8.78 11.41 1.35
C VAL A 308 -9.44 10.99 0.05
N GLY A 309 -8.74 11.20 -1.06
CA GLY A 309 -9.23 10.96 -2.42
C GLY A 309 -9.21 9.49 -2.87
N GLY A 310 -9.51 9.27 -4.17
CA GLY A 310 -9.84 7.96 -4.73
C GLY A 310 -11.18 7.43 -4.23
N SER A 311 -11.94 8.28 -3.58
CA SER A 311 -13.15 7.94 -2.83
C SER A 311 -14.43 8.57 -3.38
N LEU A 312 -14.36 9.63 -4.18
CA LEU A 312 -15.50 10.18 -4.93
C LEU A 312 -15.66 9.52 -6.31
N VAL A 313 -14.65 8.84 -6.77
CA VAL A 313 -14.63 8.05 -8.00
C VAL A 313 -14.38 6.57 -7.65
N PRO A 314 -14.80 5.60 -8.48
CA PRO A 314 -14.74 4.18 -8.14
C PRO A 314 -13.32 3.58 -8.22
N VAL A 315 -12.35 4.26 -7.61
CA VAL A 315 -10.96 3.80 -7.46
C VAL A 315 -10.82 2.90 -6.22
N GLY A 316 -11.64 3.16 -5.17
CA GLY A 316 -11.68 2.33 -3.97
C GLY A 316 -11.06 2.96 -2.73
N GLY A 317 -10.72 4.24 -2.77
CA GLY A 317 -10.17 5.01 -1.64
C GLY A 317 -8.67 4.81 -1.41
N HIS A 318 -8.06 5.82 -0.81
CA HIS A 318 -6.67 5.78 -0.36
C HIS A 318 -6.57 5.69 1.18
N ASN A 319 -5.36 5.64 1.72
CA ASN A 319 -5.08 5.40 3.13
C ASN A 319 -5.65 6.50 4.04
N VAL A 320 -6.74 6.17 4.76
CA VAL A 320 -7.39 7.06 5.73
C VAL A 320 -6.69 7.05 7.10
N MET A 321 -5.86 6.03 7.35
CA MET A 321 -5.15 5.91 8.63
C MET A 321 -4.03 6.93 8.76
N GLU A 322 -3.36 7.30 7.67
CA GLU A 322 -2.24 8.24 7.71
C GLU A 322 -2.62 9.59 8.33
N PRO A 323 -3.65 10.33 7.86
CA PRO A 323 -4.08 11.55 8.53
C PRO A 323 -4.69 11.31 9.92
N ALA A 324 -5.38 10.19 10.16
CA ALA A 324 -5.91 9.85 11.49
C ALA A 324 -4.78 9.63 12.53
N MET A 325 -3.68 8.97 12.13
CA MET A 325 -2.49 8.78 12.96
C MET A 325 -1.79 10.12 13.29
N LEU A 326 -1.92 11.12 12.43
CA LEU A 326 -1.45 12.48 12.66
C LEU A 326 -2.42 13.32 13.50
N GLY A 327 -3.49 12.72 14.03
CA GLY A 327 -4.48 13.36 14.89
C GLY A 327 -5.41 14.31 14.14
N LYS A 328 -5.64 14.11 12.83
CA LYS A 328 -6.48 14.98 12.02
C LYS A 328 -7.88 14.41 11.83
N ALA A 329 -8.86 15.32 11.75
CA ALA A 329 -10.19 14.96 11.29
C ALA A 329 -10.12 14.52 9.82
N VAL A 330 -10.70 13.35 9.53
CA VAL A 330 -10.66 12.72 8.20
C VAL A 330 -12.03 12.81 7.56
N LEU A 331 -12.07 13.21 6.29
CA LEU A 331 -13.25 13.19 5.42
C LEU A 331 -12.93 12.28 4.21
N THR A 332 -13.87 11.45 3.79
CA THR A 332 -13.72 10.60 2.60
C THR A 332 -15.06 10.48 1.85
N GLY A 333 -15.02 10.00 0.60
CA GLY A 333 -16.21 9.70 -0.19
C GLY A 333 -16.70 8.26 0.00
N PRO A 334 -17.70 7.82 -0.81
CA PRO A 334 -18.37 6.53 -0.64
C PRO A 334 -17.58 5.33 -1.18
N HIS A 335 -16.61 5.54 -2.07
CA HIS A 335 -15.86 4.46 -2.70
C HIS A 335 -14.60 4.11 -1.89
N THR A 336 -14.75 3.26 -0.86
CA THR A 336 -13.67 2.94 0.09
C THR A 336 -13.29 1.46 0.13
N ILE A 337 -13.67 0.67 -0.87
CA ILE A 337 -13.56 -0.80 -0.87
C ILE A 337 -12.14 -1.33 -0.64
N THR A 338 -11.11 -0.57 -1.06
CA THR A 338 -9.70 -0.98 -0.85
C THR A 338 -9.20 -0.68 0.55
N GLN A 339 -9.94 0.17 1.29
CA GLN A 339 -9.64 0.62 2.65
C GLN A 339 -10.75 0.23 3.65
N GLY A 340 -11.63 -0.70 3.28
CA GLY A 340 -12.83 -1.04 4.04
C GLY A 340 -12.56 -1.23 5.53
N SER A 341 -11.63 -2.11 5.90
CA SER A 341 -11.27 -2.35 7.31
C SER A 341 -10.85 -1.09 8.08
N ALA A 342 -10.10 -0.19 7.42
CA ALA A 342 -9.63 1.05 8.04
C ALA A 342 -10.78 2.05 8.21
N VAL A 343 -11.63 2.17 7.19
CA VAL A 343 -12.81 3.04 7.22
C VAL A 343 -13.83 2.54 8.23
N ASP A 344 -14.11 1.23 8.26
CA ASP A 344 -15.01 0.59 9.22
C ASP A 344 -14.51 0.83 10.65
N TYR A 345 -13.21 0.58 10.89
CA TYR A 345 -12.60 0.81 12.20
C TYR A 345 -12.72 2.26 12.68
N LEU A 346 -12.42 3.24 11.81
CA LEU A 346 -12.55 4.66 12.17
C LEU A 346 -14.02 5.06 12.34
N SER A 347 -14.95 4.50 11.55
CA SER A 347 -16.38 4.76 11.65
C SER A 347 -16.97 4.24 12.97
N GLU A 348 -16.65 3.01 13.36
CA GLU A 348 -17.06 2.40 14.63
C GLU A 348 -16.58 3.21 15.85
N ASN A 349 -15.45 3.91 15.71
CA ASN A 349 -14.90 4.79 16.73
C ASN A 349 -15.32 6.27 16.59
N ASN A 350 -16.24 6.61 15.69
CA ASN A 350 -16.66 7.99 15.39
C ASN A 350 -15.47 8.92 15.05
N ALA A 351 -14.50 8.42 14.29
CA ALA A 351 -13.21 9.06 14.01
C ALA A 351 -13.05 9.50 12.55
N ILE A 352 -14.09 9.35 11.73
CA ILE A 352 -14.09 9.71 10.30
C ILE A 352 -15.45 10.27 9.90
N ALA A 353 -15.46 11.20 8.96
CA ALA A 353 -16.67 11.66 8.27
C ALA A 353 -16.69 11.06 6.85
N ILE A 354 -17.85 10.59 6.41
CA ILE A 354 -18.03 9.96 5.09
C ILE A 354 -19.12 10.70 4.34
N ALA A 355 -18.79 11.29 3.19
CA ALA A 355 -19.76 11.88 2.28
C ALA A 355 -20.31 10.79 1.38
N THR A 356 -21.55 10.37 1.57
CA THR A 356 -22.18 9.30 0.75
C THR A 356 -22.73 9.85 -0.56
N LYS A 357 -22.99 11.18 -0.63
CA LYS A 357 -23.49 11.92 -1.79
C LYS A 357 -22.73 13.22 -1.98
N GLU A 358 -22.79 13.77 -3.20
CA GLU A 358 -22.07 15.01 -3.55
C GLU A 358 -22.55 16.21 -2.71
N ASP A 359 -23.84 16.32 -2.42
CA ASP A 359 -24.39 17.40 -1.58
C ASP A 359 -23.91 17.33 -0.12
N GLU A 360 -23.69 16.10 0.38
CA GLU A 360 -23.13 15.89 1.71
C GLU A 360 -21.68 16.35 1.80
N LEU A 361 -20.91 16.25 0.70
CA LEU A 361 -19.51 16.68 0.69
C LEU A 361 -19.38 18.16 1.02
N ALA A 362 -20.22 19.02 0.42
CA ALA A 362 -20.22 20.46 0.67
C ALA A 362 -20.63 20.77 2.12
N SER A 363 -21.67 20.10 2.62
CA SER A 363 -22.15 20.30 4.00
C SER A 363 -21.12 19.85 5.04
N LEU A 364 -20.48 18.72 4.82
CA LEU A 364 -19.42 18.22 5.71
C LEU A 364 -18.16 19.06 5.63
N TRP A 365 -17.80 19.55 4.42
CA TRP A 365 -16.69 20.48 4.23
C TRP A 365 -16.91 21.77 5.00
N GLN A 366 -18.09 22.38 4.85
CA GLN A 366 -18.48 23.58 5.58
C GLN A 366 -18.43 23.35 7.10
N ARG A 367 -19.02 22.23 7.57
CA ARG A 367 -19.04 21.91 9.00
C ARG A 367 -17.63 21.70 9.57
N LEU A 368 -16.75 20.97 8.87
CA LEU A 368 -15.35 20.80 9.27
C LEU A 368 -14.57 22.11 9.31
N SER A 369 -14.93 23.07 8.45
CA SER A 369 -14.28 24.38 8.41
C SER A 369 -14.79 25.36 9.48
N THR A 370 -16.06 25.27 9.87
CA THR A 370 -16.71 26.27 10.74
C THR A 370 -17.03 25.77 12.15
N ASP A 371 -17.35 24.48 12.32
CA ASP A 371 -17.64 23.86 13.62
C ASP A 371 -16.35 23.27 14.24
N ASN A 372 -15.60 24.12 14.89
CA ASN A 372 -14.33 23.75 15.52
C ASN A 372 -14.52 22.66 16.61
N ALA A 373 -15.65 22.70 17.33
CA ALA A 373 -15.94 21.73 18.40
C ALA A 373 -16.14 20.33 17.81
N TRP A 374 -16.91 20.20 16.71
CA TRP A 374 -17.10 18.92 16.05
C TRP A 374 -15.81 18.40 15.41
N ARG A 375 -15.03 19.28 14.78
CA ARG A 375 -13.72 18.90 14.22
C ARG A 375 -12.79 18.34 15.31
N GLN A 376 -12.66 19.03 16.43
CA GLN A 376 -11.88 18.57 17.58
C GLN A 376 -12.41 17.26 18.18
N GLN A 377 -13.73 17.04 18.18
CA GLN A 377 -14.31 15.76 18.59
C GLN A 377 -13.87 14.61 17.69
N LEU A 378 -13.88 14.79 16.35
CA LEU A 378 -13.37 13.81 15.40
C LEU A 378 -11.88 13.53 15.60
N GLU A 379 -11.06 14.57 15.77
CA GLU A 379 -9.63 14.46 16.05
C GLU A 379 -9.34 13.69 17.36
N ALA A 380 -10.06 14.02 18.42
CA ALA A 380 -9.95 13.30 19.69
C ALA A 380 -10.40 11.83 19.59
N SER A 381 -11.45 11.56 18.79
CA SER A 381 -11.90 10.21 18.52
C SER A 381 -10.88 9.42 17.69
N ALA A 382 -10.29 10.04 16.66
CA ALA A 382 -9.22 9.45 15.87
C ALA A 382 -8.02 9.10 16.76
N LYS A 383 -7.58 10.02 17.59
CA LYS A 383 -6.48 9.78 18.53
C LYS A 383 -6.77 8.61 19.47
N ARG A 384 -7.97 8.57 20.11
CA ARG A 384 -8.37 7.44 20.97
C ARG A 384 -8.43 6.12 20.22
N ALA A 385 -8.91 6.13 18.97
CA ALA A 385 -8.94 4.94 18.13
C ALA A 385 -7.52 4.43 17.82
N ILE A 386 -6.62 5.34 17.44
CA ILE A 386 -5.21 5.00 17.15
C ILE A 386 -4.48 4.48 18.40
N ASP A 387 -4.70 5.12 19.57
CA ASP A 387 -4.08 4.69 20.84
C ASP A 387 -4.53 3.29 21.29
N LYS A 388 -5.73 2.85 20.87
CA LYS A 388 -6.26 1.49 21.13
C LYS A 388 -5.73 0.44 20.14
N LEU A 389 -5.11 0.84 19.03
CA LEU A 389 -4.58 -0.13 18.09
C LEU A 389 -3.46 -0.95 18.72
N PRO A 390 -3.48 -2.28 18.54
CA PRO A 390 -2.34 -3.10 18.93
C PRO A 390 -1.14 -2.78 18.05
N ASP A 391 0.05 -2.98 18.60
CA ASP A 391 1.27 -2.97 17.78
C ASP A 391 1.37 -4.28 16.97
N ARG A 392 0.70 -4.31 15.82
CA ARG A 392 0.70 -5.49 14.97
C ARG A 392 2.04 -5.73 14.32
N VAL A 393 2.81 -4.69 14.06
CA VAL A 393 4.18 -4.84 13.56
C VAL A 393 5.01 -5.64 14.55
N GLN A 394 4.93 -5.31 15.84
CA GLN A 394 5.61 -6.04 16.91
C GLN A 394 5.10 -7.49 17.02
N ILE A 395 3.78 -7.70 16.94
CA ILE A 395 3.20 -9.06 16.95
C ILE A 395 3.76 -9.90 15.78
N TYR A 396 3.79 -9.35 14.56
CA TYR A 396 4.39 -10.06 13.41
C TYR A 396 5.90 -10.29 13.59
N ARG A 397 6.64 -9.34 14.15
CA ARG A 397 8.06 -9.52 14.48
C ARG A 397 8.28 -10.71 15.43
N GLU A 398 7.47 -10.83 16.46
CA GLU A 398 7.53 -11.96 17.42
C GLU A 398 7.18 -13.29 16.74
N GLN A 399 6.15 -13.33 15.88
CA GLN A 399 5.80 -14.54 15.13
C GLN A 399 6.93 -14.97 14.20
N ILE A 400 7.56 -14.02 13.48
CA ILE A 400 8.69 -14.29 12.60
C ILE A 400 9.88 -14.81 13.43
N SER A 401 10.22 -14.15 14.57
CA SER A 401 11.32 -14.59 15.41
C SER A 401 11.18 -16.05 15.86
N ARG A 402 9.97 -16.47 16.30
CA ARG A 402 9.69 -17.85 16.74
C ARG A 402 9.91 -18.92 15.67
N VAL A 403 9.90 -18.55 14.41
CA VAL A 403 10.01 -19.55 13.30
C VAL A 403 11.37 -19.53 12.62
N ILE A 404 12.23 -18.55 12.93
CA ILE A 404 13.59 -18.44 12.35
C ILE A 404 14.70 -18.78 13.35
N ASP A 405 14.42 -18.79 14.65
CA ASP A 405 15.30 -19.27 15.71
C ASP A 405 15.20 -20.78 15.85
#